data_c68d5e878072bb7894da19e6c4f4364b
#
_entry.id   c68d5e878072bb7894da19e6c4f4364b
#
_cell.length_a   1.000
_cell.length_b   1.000
_cell.length_c   1.000
_cell.angle_alpha   90.00
_cell.angle_beta   90.00
_cell.angle_gamma   90.00
#
_symmetry.space_group_name_H-M   'P 1'
#
loop_
_entity.id
_entity.type
_entity.pdbx_description
1 polymer ?
#
loop_
_entity_poly.entity_id
_entity_poly.type
_entity_poly.pdbx_seq_one_letter_code
_entity_poly.pdbx_strand_id
1 'polypeptide(L)'
;MNAAYGWSLGGACLPRFLALGKIPVERAVIDAGITPYRMPLILRRLACLRDNLGFRLIAKSRKVLETVYPPERWTMPGRDPVKEYDALAAYLKTYSKRTVRNIFWSANNYTLPTKPAEMGCQITYWYGEEEKQARHSNICFIKQYFPRAQLHEIPKMDHAELVMMYPQDFYRRIMEFLTHTSAAQNKRS
;
A
#
# COMPACT_ATOMS: atom_id res chain seq x y z
N MET A 1 -1.09 4.95 20.57
CA MET A 1 -1.39 3.90 19.56
C MET A 1 -0.10 3.16 19.30
N ASN A 2 -0.08 1.87 19.54
CA ASN A 2 1.19 1.14 19.53
C ASN A 2 1.62 0.73 18.12
N ALA A 3 0.67 0.49 17.20
CA ALA A 3 0.99 0.13 15.82
C ALA A 3 0.03 0.72 14.81
N ALA A 4 0.53 0.92 13.57
CA ALA A 4 -0.27 1.35 12.43
C ALA A 4 0.13 0.53 11.19
N TYR A 5 -0.87 0.07 10.45
CA TYR A 5 -0.70 -0.63 9.18
C TYR A 5 -1.50 0.07 8.08
N GLY A 6 -0.89 0.23 6.93
CA GLY A 6 -1.57 0.76 5.76
C GLY A 6 -1.05 0.12 4.49
N TRP A 7 -1.95 -0.45 3.66
CA TRP A 7 -1.62 -1.04 2.38
C TRP A 7 -2.23 -0.28 1.22
N SER A 8 -1.59 -0.32 0.07
CA SER A 8 -2.04 0.34 -1.16
C SER A 8 -2.39 1.82 -0.91
N LEU A 9 -3.66 2.23 -1.00
CA LEU A 9 -4.12 3.58 -0.70
C LEU A 9 -3.90 3.96 0.78
N GLY A 10 -4.14 3.04 1.71
CA GLY A 10 -3.80 3.23 3.14
C GLY A 10 -2.31 3.42 3.35
N GLY A 11 -1.48 2.68 2.59
CA GLY A 11 -0.04 2.86 2.56
C GLY A 11 0.40 4.22 2.00
N ALA A 12 -0.41 4.87 1.16
CA ALA A 12 -0.18 6.25 0.73
C ALA A 12 -0.55 7.28 1.83
N CYS A 13 -1.57 7.00 2.63
CA CYS A 13 -1.99 7.90 3.72
C CYS A 13 -1.05 7.82 4.93
N LEU A 14 -0.52 6.65 5.23
CA LEU A 14 0.27 6.40 6.44
C LEU A 14 1.55 7.24 6.53
N PRO A 15 2.37 7.44 5.48
CA PRO A 15 3.52 8.33 5.53
C PRO A 15 3.16 9.76 5.96
N ARG A 16 2.01 10.28 5.49
CA ARG A 16 1.54 11.60 5.89
C ARG A 16 1.11 11.63 7.36
N PHE A 17 0.39 10.61 7.79
CA PHE A 17 -0.04 10.47 9.18
C PHE A 17 1.17 10.45 10.12
N LEU A 18 2.16 9.64 9.81
CA LEU A 18 3.41 9.54 10.57
C LEU A 18 4.20 10.86 10.56
N ALA A 19 4.36 11.46 9.37
CA ALA A 19 5.14 12.69 9.21
C ALA A 19 4.57 13.90 9.97
N LEU A 20 3.26 13.92 10.22
CA LEU A 20 2.61 14.98 11.03
C LEU A 20 2.85 14.82 12.53
N GLY A 21 3.20 13.61 13.01
CA GLY A 21 3.57 13.35 14.41
C GLY A 21 2.51 13.68 15.47
N LYS A 22 1.23 13.85 15.07
CA LYS A 22 0.15 14.25 15.97
C LYS A 22 -0.30 13.17 16.93
N ILE A 23 -0.10 11.91 16.56
CA ILE A 23 -0.47 10.74 17.35
C ILE A 23 0.76 9.86 17.47
N PRO A 24 1.18 9.48 18.68
CA PRO A 24 2.33 8.63 18.87
C PRO A 24 2.04 7.22 18.30
N VAL A 25 2.96 6.74 17.48
CA VAL A 25 2.97 5.39 16.91
C VAL A 25 4.34 4.78 17.20
N GLU A 26 4.37 3.60 17.76
CA GLU A 26 5.61 2.90 18.08
C GLU A 26 6.13 2.10 16.88
N ARG A 27 5.21 1.51 16.11
CA ARG A 27 5.51 0.66 14.96
C ARG A 27 4.57 0.93 13.80
N ALA A 28 5.11 0.99 12.59
CA ALA A 28 4.32 1.23 11.40
C ALA A 28 4.76 0.35 10.23
N VAL A 29 3.80 -0.24 9.54
CA VAL A 29 4.00 -0.98 8.29
C VAL A 29 3.32 -0.22 7.16
N ILE A 30 4.12 0.26 6.22
CA ILE A 30 3.67 0.87 4.97
C ILE A 30 3.77 -0.22 3.90
N ASP A 31 2.64 -0.80 3.48
CA ASP A 31 2.61 -1.91 2.55
C ASP A 31 2.22 -1.41 1.15
N ALA A 32 3.17 -1.48 0.23
CA ALA A 32 3.04 -1.08 -1.18
C ALA A 32 2.43 0.31 -1.39
N GLY A 33 2.64 1.22 -0.42
CA GLY A 33 2.08 2.57 -0.45
C GLY A 33 2.73 3.45 -1.51
N ILE A 34 1.91 4.19 -2.27
CA ILE A 34 2.38 5.20 -3.20
C ILE A 34 2.94 6.39 -2.40
N THR A 35 4.15 6.84 -2.75
CA THR A 35 4.77 8.03 -2.17
C THR A 35 4.48 9.28 -3.03
N PRO A 36 4.68 10.50 -2.50
CA PRO A 36 4.41 11.70 -3.28
C PRO A 36 5.18 11.75 -4.59
N TYR A 37 4.49 12.00 -5.70
CA TYR A 37 5.13 12.17 -6.98
C TYR A 37 5.93 13.47 -7.06
N ARG A 38 7.21 13.37 -7.40
CA ARG A 38 8.10 14.51 -7.70
C ARG A 38 8.04 14.84 -9.19
N MET A 39 6.85 15.15 -9.69
CA MET A 39 6.65 15.48 -11.09
C MET A 39 5.75 16.72 -11.24
N PRO A 40 5.81 17.42 -12.40
CA PRO A 40 4.95 18.57 -12.69
C PRO A 40 3.48 18.25 -12.54
N LEU A 41 2.68 19.25 -12.16
CA LEU A 41 1.24 19.11 -11.90
C LEU A 41 0.48 18.50 -13.08
N ILE A 42 0.87 18.85 -14.31
CA ILE A 42 0.24 18.31 -15.52
C ILE A 42 0.41 16.78 -15.62
N LEU A 43 1.61 16.28 -15.33
CA LEU A 43 1.88 14.83 -15.35
C LEU A 43 1.12 14.11 -14.24
N ARG A 44 0.99 14.73 -13.06
CA ARG A 44 0.15 14.19 -11.98
C ARG A 44 -1.32 14.11 -12.36
N ARG A 45 -1.84 15.12 -13.08
CA ARG A 45 -3.22 15.10 -13.61
C ARG A 45 -3.41 14.00 -14.65
N LEU A 46 -2.43 13.79 -15.54
CA LEU A 46 -2.46 12.70 -16.51
C LEU A 46 -2.43 11.32 -15.81
N ALA A 47 -1.60 11.15 -14.78
CA ALA A 47 -1.59 9.94 -13.96
C ALA A 47 -2.96 9.69 -13.32
N CYS A 48 -3.59 10.71 -12.71
CA CYS A 48 -4.94 10.59 -12.16
C CYS A 48 -5.98 10.20 -13.21
N LEU A 49 -5.89 10.74 -14.41
CA LEU A 49 -6.81 10.39 -15.52
C LEU A 49 -6.62 8.94 -15.94
N ARG A 50 -5.37 8.51 -16.14
CA ARG A 50 -5.02 7.11 -16.46
C ARG A 50 -5.60 6.16 -15.43
N ASP A 51 -5.33 6.39 -14.13
CA ASP A 51 -5.75 5.53 -13.04
C ASP A 51 -7.29 5.48 -12.91
N ASN A 52 -7.95 6.62 -13.11
CA ASN A 52 -9.40 6.71 -13.11
C ASN A 52 -10.03 5.93 -14.27
N LEU A 53 -9.45 6.02 -15.47
CA LEU A 53 -9.92 5.26 -16.63
C LEU A 53 -9.67 3.76 -16.44
N GLY A 54 -8.48 3.39 -15.98
CA GLY A 54 -8.11 1.99 -15.68
C GLY A 54 -9.08 1.36 -14.68
N PHE A 55 -9.34 2.02 -13.54
CA PHE A 55 -10.30 1.54 -12.56
C PHE A 55 -11.70 1.33 -13.15
N ARG A 56 -12.18 2.27 -13.97
CA ARG A 56 -13.50 2.17 -14.60
C ARG A 56 -13.58 1.02 -15.60
N LEU A 57 -12.50 0.75 -16.33
CA LEU A 57 -12.44 -0.39 -17.25
C LEU A 57 -12.51 -1.71 -16.47
N ILE A 58 -11.72 -1.84 -15.41
CA ILE A 58 -11.73 -3.01 -14.51
C ILE A 58 -13.13 -3.20 -13.90
N ALA A 59 -13.74 -2.13 -13.38
CA ALA A 59 -15.06 -2.20 -12.75
C ALA A 59 -16.20 -2.52 -13.72
N LYS A 60 -16.05 -2.22 -15.02
CA LYS A 60 -17.10 -2.42 -16.04
C LYS A 60 -16.97 -3.74 -16.79
N SER A 61 -15.77 -4.27 -16.93
CA SER A 61 -15.49 -5.43 -17.78
C SER A 61 -14.89 -6.58 -16.97
N ARG A 62 -15.66 -7.67 -16.85
CA ARG A 62 -15.19 -8.93 -16.24
C ARG A 62 -13.90 -9.42 -16.89
N LYS A 63 -13.83 -9.38 -18.22
CA LYS A 63 -12.64 -9.79 -18.96
C LYS A 63 -11.41 -8.96 -18.59
N VAL A 64 -11.55 -7.64 -18.46
CA VAL A 64 -10.46 -6.77 -18.04
C VAL A 64 -10.07 -7.05 -16.59
N LEU A 65 -11.04 -7.27 -15.69
CA LEU A 65 -10.80 -7.64 -14.30
C LEU A 65 -9.95 -8.93 -14.21
N GLU A 66 -10.33 -9.96 -14.93
CA GLU A 66 -9.63 -11.26 -14.97
C GLU A 66 -8.24 -11.17 -15.63
N THR A 67 -8.06 -10.26 -16.58
CA THR A 67 -6.74 -10.02 -17.20
C THR A 67 -5.79 -9.32 -16.22
N VAL A 68 -6.28 -8.39 -15.43
CA VAL A 68 -5.47 -7.64 -14.44
C VAL A 68 -5.23 -8.47 -13.18
N TYR A 69 -6.21 -9.26 -12.78
CA TYR A 69 -6.19 -10.14 -11.63
C TYR A 69 -6.58 -11.55 -12.08
N PRO A 70 -5.64 -12.38 -12.56
CA PRO A 70 -5.94 -13.73 -13.03
C PRO A 70 -6.56 -14.59 -11.92
N PRO A 71 -7.69 -15.30 -12.18
CA PRO A 71 -8.39 -16.09 -11.17
C PRO A 71 -7.54 -17.16 -10.50
N GLU A 72 -6.58 -17.74 -11.24
CA GLU A 72 -5.67 -18.77 -10.74
C GLU A 72 -4.80 -18.28 -9.60
N ARG A 73 -4.52 -16.98 -9.57
CA ARG A 73 -3.67 -16.35 -8.58
C ARG A 73 -4.48 -15.57 -7.52
N TRP A 74 -5.63 -15.02 -7.93
CA TRP A 74 -6.41 -14.09 -7.13
C TRP A 74 -7.72 -14.70 -6.61
N THR A 75 -7.77 -16.02 -6.48
CA THR A 75 -8.86 -16.74 -5.80
C THR A 75 -8.30 -17.45 -4.58
N MET A 76 -8.91 -17.24 -3.42
CA MET A 76 -8.47 -17.93 -2.20
C MET A 76 -8.65 -19.44 -2.34
N PRO A 77 -7.73 -20.27 -1.85
CA PRO A 77 -7.85 -21.71 -1.87
C PRO A 77 -9.19 -22.19 -1.28
N GLY A 78 -9.86 -23.08 -2.02
CA GLY A 78 -11.16 -23.64 -1.62
C GLY A 78 -12.37 -22.75 -1.90
N ARG A 79 -12.17 -21.58 -2.52
CA ARG A 79 -13.26 -20.71 -2.97
C ARG A 79 -13.59 -20.89 -4.43
N ASP A 80 -14.86 -20.60 -4.77
CA ASP A 80 -15.32 -20.61 -6.17
C ASP A 80 -14.90 -19.29 -6.86
N PRO A 81 -14.00 -19.34 -7.85
CA PRO A 81 -13.49 -18.14 -8.52
C PRO A 81 -14.60 -17.33 -9.20
N VAL A 82 -15.63 -17.98 -9.74
CA VAL A 82 -16.73 -17.27 -10.40
C VAL A 82 -17.48 -16.41 -9.41
N LYS A 83 -17.84 -16.97 -8.26
CA LYS A 83 -18.58 -16.24 -7.19
C LYS A 83 -17.76 -15.12 -6.59
N GLU A 84 -16.46 -15.34 -6.34
CA GLU A 84 -15.58 -14.30 -5.79
C GLU A 84 -15.43 -13.12 -6.76
N TYR A 85 -15.25 -13.39 -8.05
CA TYR A 85 -15.13 -12.34 -9.05
C TYR A 85 -16.45 -11.63 -9.32
N ASP A 86 -17.58 -12.31 -9.24
CA ASP A 86 -18.90 -11.66 -9.33
C ASP A 86 -19.12 -10.72 -8.15
N ALA A 87 -18.76 -11.16 -6.94
CA ALA A 87 -18.82 -10.31 -5.75
C ALA A 87 -17.88 -9.10 -5.86
N LEU A 88 -16.63 -9.31 -6.31
CA LEU A 88 -15.66 -8.23 -6.53
C LEU A 88 -16.15 -7.25 -7.60
N ALA A 89 -16.65 -7.74 -8.73
CA ALA A 89 -17.18 -6.90 -9.79
C ALA A 89 -18.41 -6.08 -9.33
N ALA A 90 -19.29 -6.70 -8.54
CA ALA A 90 -20.42 -6.02 -7.93
C ALA A 90 -19.96 -4.92 -6.97
N TYR A 91 -18.97 -5.23 -6.11
CA TYR A 91 -18.40 -4.27 -5.18
C TYR A 91 -17.73 -3.09 -5.89
N LEU A 92 -16.92 -3.33 -6.92
CA LEU A 92 -16.27 -2.25 -7.69
C LEU A 92 -17.28 -1.31 -8.35
N LYS A 93 -18.45 -1.80 -8.77
CA LYS A 93 -19.53 -0.99 -9.36
C LYS A 93 -20.21 -0.07 -8.35
N THR A 94 -20.09 -0.32 -7.04
CA THR A 94 -20.66 0.57 -6.01
C THR A 94 -19.94 1.90 -5.92
N TYR A 95 -18.69 1.99 -6.39
CA TYR A 95 -17.93 3.23 -6.36
C TYR A 95 -18.49 4.29 -7.31
N SER A 96 -18.92 5.41 -6.76
CA SER A 96 -19.36 6.54 -7.58
C SER A 96 -18.18 7.13 -8.39
N LYS A 97 -18.49 7.79 -9.51
CA LYS A 97 -17.50 8.51 -10.31
C LYS A 97 -16.72 9.53 -9.47
N ARG A 98 -17.40 10.19 -8.53
CA ARG A 98 -16.79 11.16 -7.60
C ARG A 98 -15.82 10.48 -6.65
N THR A 99 -16.19 9.34 -6.07
CA THR A 99 -15.35 8.56 -5.17
C THR A 99 -14.07 8.14 -5.87
N VAL A 100 -14.16 7.50 -7.04
CA VAL A 100 -13.01 7.06 -7.84
C VAL A 100 -12.07 8.22 -8.16
N ARG A 101 -12.63 9.35 -8.63
CA ARG A 101 -11.84 10.55 -8.92
C ARG A 101 -11.12 11.07 -7.69
N ASN A 102 -11.79 11.13 -6.54
CA ASN A 102 -11.19 11.66 -5.30
C ASN A 102 -10.10 10.74 -4.77
N ILE A 103 -10.27 9.41 -4.85
CA ILE A 103 -9.26 8.42 -4.47
C ILE A 103 -7.96 8.69 -5.24
N PHE A 104 -8.03 8.66 -6.57
CA PHE A 104 -6.83 8.83 -7.40
C PHE A 104 -6.25 10.25 -7.34
N TRP A 105 -7.11 11.26 -7.22
CA TRP A 105 -6.63 12.62 -6.99
C TRP A 105 -5.84 12.73 -5.68
N SER A 106 -6.37 12.19 -4.59
CA SER A 106 -5.71 12.22 -3.29
C SER A 106 -4.40 11.44 -3.28
N ALA A 107 -4.41 10.21 -3.84
CA ALA A 107 -3.22 9.35 -3.88
C ALA A 107 -2.09 9.94 -4.72
N ASN A 108 -2.42 10.60 -5.84
CA ASN A 108 -1.42 11.15 -6.77
C ASN A 108 -1.01 12.60 -6.48
N ASN A 109 -1.68 13.30 -5.55
CA ASN A 109 -1.45 14.74 -5.31
C ASN A 109 -1.19 15.10 -3.85
N TYR A 110 -1.03 14.12 -2.95
CA TYR A 110 -0.72 14.46 -1.57
C TYR A 110 0.72 14.96 -1.41
N THR A 111 0.95 15.70 -0.34
CA THR A 111 2.27 16.24 0.00
C THR A 111 2.64 15.84 1.42
N LEU A 112 3.93 15.80 1.69
CA LEU A 112 4.48 15.58 3.02
C LEU A 112 5.20 16.86 3.49
N PRO A 113 5.34 17.07 4.82
CA PRO A 113 6.23 18.08 5.36
C PRO A 113 7.64 17.94 4.79
N THR A 114 8.43 19.02 4.75
CA THR A 114 9.82 18.98 4.24
C THR A 114 10.68 17.98 5.00
N LYS A 115 10.45 17.86 6.31
CA LYS A 115 11.05 16.85 7.19
C LYS A 115 9.95 16.13 7.94
N PRO A 116 10.05 14.81 8.16
CA PRO A 116 9.13 14.12 9.07
C PRO A 116 9.33 14.65 10.49
N ALA A 117 8.28 14.57 11.31
CA ALA A 117 8.43 14.77 12.74
C ALA A 117 9.44 13.75 13.29
N GLU A 118 10.26 14.18 14.27
CA GLU A 118 11.12 13.24 14.99
C GLU A 118 10.25 12.24 15.72
N MET A 119 10.36 10.97 15.33
CA MET A 119 9.53 9.90 15.86
C MET A 119 10.40 8.76 16.36
N GLY A 120 10.08 8.25 17.54
CA GLY A 120 10.57 6.95 18.02
C GLY A 120 9.93 5.76 17.30
N CYS A 121 9.24 5.98 16.19
CA CYS A 121 8.51 4.98 15.43
C CYS A 121 9.45 4.07 14.63
N GLN A 122 9.32 2.77 14.81
CA GLN A 122 9.94 1.79 13.93
C GLN A 122 9.08 1.63 12.69
N ILE A 123 9.61 2.00 11.53
CA ILE A 123 8.91 1.94 10.25
C ILE A 123 9.46 0.81 9.39
N THR A 124 8.59 0.03 8.78
CA THR A 124 8.94 -0.90 7.71
C THR A 124 8.09 -0.61 6.46
N TYR A 125 8.73 -0.67 5.29
CA TYR A 125 8.07 -0.59 4.00
C TYR A 125 8.09 -1.96 3.34
N TRP A 126 6.90 -2.54 3.15
CA TRP A 126 6.72 -3.84 2.51
C TRP A 126 6.34 -3.66 1.04
N TYR A 127 6.80 -4.56 0.20
CA TYR A 127 6.42 -4.64 -1.21
C TYR A 127 6.66 -6.04 -1.76
N GLY A 128 5.84 -6.46 -2.70
CA GLY A 128 6.02 -7.73 -3.41
C GLY A 128 7.21 -7.68 -4.35
N GLU A 129 7.90 -8.82 -4.50
CA GLU A 129 9.04 -8.96 -5.43
C GLU A 129 8.64 -8.61 -6.87
N GLU A 130 7.43 -9.01 -7.31
CA GLU A 130 6.95 -8.79 -8.68
C GLU A 130 6.57 -7.34 -8.96
N GLU A 131 6.20 -6.55 -7.93
CA GLU A 131 5.95 -5.12 -8.10
C GLU A 131 7.20 -4.24 -7.83
N LYS A 132 8.34 -4.82 -7.48
CA LYS A 132 9.56 -4.09 -7.09
C LYS A 132 9.97 -3.01 -8.09
N GLN A 133 9.93 -3.33 -9.40
CA GLN A 133 10.29 -2.38 -10.44
C GLN A 133 9.30 -1.20 -10.47
N ALA A 134 8.01 -1.47 -10.38
CA ALA A 134 6.97 -0.45 -10.33
C ALA A 134 7.06 0.41 -9.05
N ARG A 135 7.57 -0.14 -7.96
CA ARG A 135 7.76 0.53 -6.66
C ARG A 135 9.13 1.19 -6.49
N HIS A 136 10.02 1.11 -7.46
CA HIS A 136 11.39 1.61 -7.32
C HIS A 136 11.44 3.07 -6.82
N SER A 137 10.67 3.97 -7.41
CA SER A 137 10.61 5.38 -6.99
C SER A 137 10.09 5.55 -5.55
N ASN A 138 9.12 4.72 -5.15
CA ASN A 138 8.57 4.73 -3.79
C ASN A 138 9.60 4.24 -2.78
N ILE A 139 10.32 3.17 -3.10
CA ILE A 139 11.40 2.62 -2.27
C ILE A 139 12.50 3.67 -2.06
N CYS A 140 12.94 4.33 -3.13
CA CYS A 140 13.93 5.41 -3.06
C CYS A 140 13.43 6.58 -2.20
N PHE A 141 12.16 6.96 -2.36
CA PHE A 141 11.55 8.02 -1.55
C PHE A 141 11.53 7.66 -0.06
N ILE A 142 11.09 6.45 0.29
CA ILE A 142 11.04 5.98 1.69
C ILE A 142 12.43 5.99 2.31
N LYS A 143 13.46 5.51 1.61
CA LYS A 143 14.86 5.56 2.09
C LYS A 143 15.35 6.97 2.38
N GLN A 144 14.97 7.94 1.55
CA GLN A 144 15.37 9.34 1.74
C GLN A 144 14.58 10.02 2.85
N TYR A 145 13.28 9.79 2.89
CA TYR A 145 12.36 10.52 3.78
C TYR A 145 12.32 9.93 5.19
N PHE A 146 12.41 8.59 5.30
CA PHE A 146 12.50 7.85 6.56
C PHE A 146 13.79 7.01 6.58
N PRO A 147 14.98 7.61 6.82
CA PRO A 147 16.27 6.91 6.66
C PRO A 147 16.44 5.66 7.52
N ARG A 148 15.70 5.56 8.63
CA ARG A 148 15.71 4.40 9.54
C ARG A 148 14.67 3.35 9.19
N ALA A 149 13.83 3.58 8.16
CA ALA A 149 12.84 2.60 7.75
C ALA A 149 13.51 1.35 7.17
N GLN A 150 13.01 0.20 7.59
CA GLN A 150 13.42 -1.09 7.03
C GLN A 150 12.64 -1.36 5.74
N LEU A 151 13.30 -1.96 4.75
CA LEU A 151 12.66 -2.40 3.52
C LEU A 151 12.47 -3.92 3.61
N HIS A 152 11.26 -4.38 3.31
CA HIS A 152 10.92 -5.78 3.35
C HIS A 152 10.29 -6.23 2.03
N GLU A 153 11.09 -6.92 1.22
CA GLU A 153 10.66 -7.55 -0.01
C GLU A 153 9.97 -8.88 0.29
N ILE A 154 8.80 -9.10 -0.25
CA ILE A 154 8.02 -10.33 -0.05
C ILE A 154 8.15 -11.19 -1.30
N PRO A 155 8.87 -12.33 -1.21
CA PRO A 155 9.17 -13.15 -2.38
C PRO A 155 7.91 -13.65 -3.09
N LYS A 156 7.94 -13.65 -4.43
CA LYS A 156 6.90 -14.20 -5.30
C LYS A 156 5.51 -13.57 -5.14
N MET A 157 5.42 -12.41 -4.50
CA MET A 157 4.16 -11.68 -4.31
C MET A 157 4.08 -10.48 -5.23
N ASP A 158 2.87 -10.18 -5.67
CA ASP A 158 2.49 -8.96 -6.36
C ASP A 158 1.82 -7.98 -5.39
N HIS A 159 1.32 -6.87 -5.91
CA HIS A 159 0.69 -5.79 -5.16
C HIS A 159 -0.49 -6.28 -4.30
N ALA A 160 -0.38 -6.12 -2.99
CA ALA A 160 -1.41 -6.50 -2.02
C ALA A 160 -1.74 -8.01 -1.93
N GLU A 161 -1.05 -8.85 -2.65
CA GLU A 161 -1.35 -10.29 -2.73
C GLU A 161 -1.21 -10.97 -1.36
N LEU A 162 -0.19 -10.62 -0.59
CA LEU A 162 0.01 -11.17 0.76
C LEU A 162 -1.22 -10.98 1.65
N VAL A 163 -1.70 -9.74 1.75
CA VAL A 163 -2.82 -9.41 2.65
C VAL A 163 -4.14 -9.97 2.15
N MET A 164 -4.31 -10.09 0.84
CA MET A 164 -5.57 -10.55 0.25
C MET A 164 -5.66 -12.08 0.14
N MET A 165 -4.56 -12.74 -0.24
CA MET A 165 -4.58 -14.16 -0.58
C MET A 165 -3.97 -15.05 0.48
N TYR A 166 -3.08 -14.51 1.33
CA TYR A 166 -2.34 -15.28 2.32
C TYR A 166 -2.51 -14.71 3.75
N PRO A 167 -3.76 -14.62 4.27
CA PRO A 167 -4.04 -13.94 5.54
C PRO A 167 -3.30 -14.54 6.75
N GLN A 168 -3.00 -15.85 6.74
CA GLN A 168 -2.25 -16.51 7.82
C GLN A 168 -0.77 -16.09 7.80
N ASP A 169 -0.14 -16.03 6.62
CA ASP A 169 1.24 -15.59 6.47
C ASP A 169 1.36 -14.08 6.77
N PHE A 170 0.39 -13.29 6.32
CA PHE A 170 0.28 -11.88 6.66
C PHE A 170 0.21 -11.68 8.19
N TYR A 171 -0.70 -12.39 8.87
CA TYR A 171 -0.85 -12.32 10.33
C TYR A 171 0.46 -12.68 11.04
N ARG A 172 1.11 -13.79 10.65
CA ARG A 172 2.38 -14.22 11.23
C ARG A 172 3.44 -13.12 11.10
N ARG A 173 3.62 -12.54 9.91
CA ARG A 173 4.61 -11.47 9.66
C ARG A 173 4.32 -10.19 10.44
N ILE A 174 3.05 -9.81 10.54
CA ILE A 174 2.65 -8.66 11.37
C ILE A 174 2.97 -8.94 12.85
N MET A 175 2.64 -10.11 13.36
CA MET A 175 2.93 -10.47 14.75
C MET A 175 4.44 -10.54 15.03
N GLU A 176 5.22 -11.12 14.13
CA GLU A 176 6.69 -11.09 14.22
C GLU A 176 7.21 -9.65 14.31
N PHE A 177 6.76 -8.76 13.43
CA PHE A 177 7.16 -7.34 13.46
C PHE A 177 6.72 -6.64 14.76
N LEU A 178 5.54 -6.95 15.27
CA LEU A 178 5.01 -6.34 16.50
C LEU A 178 5.67 -6.86 17.79
N THR A 179 6.15 -8.10 17.77
CA THR A 179 6.75 -8.74 18.96
C THR A 179 8.26 -8.62 19.03
N HIS A 180 8.96 -8.49 17.89
CA HIS A 180 10.41 -8.28 17.89
C HIS A 180 10.77 -6.95 18.55
N THR A 181 11.16 -7.02 19.80
CA THR A 181 11.79 -5.91 20.52
C THR A 181 13.11 -5.61 19.82
N SER A 182 13.29 -4.40 19.31
CA SER A 182 14.58 -3.99 18.74
C SER A 182 15.66 -4.23 19.77
N ALA A 183 16.56 -5.17 19.51
CA ALA A 183 17.74 -5.46 20.36
C ALA A 183 18.65 -4.23 20.57
N ALA A 184 18.31 -3.10 19.95
CA ALA A 184 19.02 -1.83 20.08
C ALA A 184 18.62 -0.99 21.33
N GLN A 185 17.50 -1.32 22.01
CA GLN A 185 17.09 -0.56 23.22
C GLN A 185 17.77 -1.07 24.51
N ASN A 186 18.28 -2.29 24.53
CA ASN A 186 18.91 -2.88 25.73
C ASN A 186 20.41 -2.52 25.94
N LYS A 187 20.97 -1.58 25.16
CA LYS A 187 22.33 -1.07 25.36
C LYS A 187 22.39 0.34 25.93
N ARG A 188 21.29 0.86 26.44
CA ARG A 188 21.24 2.18 27.11
C ARG A 188 20.53 2.13 28.47
N SER A 189 20.77 1.08 29.23
CA SER A 189 20.51 1.05 30.68
C SER A 189 21.81 0.77 31.40
#